data_75a5b2cb6f36e04fcdf764a593fb32cb
#
_entry.id   75a5b2cb6f36e04fcdf764a593fb32cb
#
_cell.length_a   1.000
_cell.length_b   1.000
_cell.length_c   1.000
_cell.angle_alpha   90.00
_cell.angle_beta   90.00
_cell.angle_gamma   90.00
#
_symmetry.space_group_name_H-M   'P 1'
#
loop_
_entity.id
_entity.type
_entity.pdbx_description
1 polymer ?
#
loop_
_entity_poly.entity_id
_entity_poly.type
_entity_poly.pdbx_seq_one_letter_code
_entity_poly.pdbx_strand_id
1 'polypeptide(L)'
;YVELMRQLFADEVPSHALPIASSGFGQSVLRELLREPTHHVWDDKVTPEREGATAMLARALVAGVLDAAEEHGDEPAAWRWGDAHRITFENQSLGQSGIGFVERILNRGPYPLAGGPSTVNVAHWDSGEPFEVTVIASQRAIYDLADPDNSRFVHTTGQSGHPFHRHYDDMIEPWREVEYHRSNWSYERAREAAGRRRLLLQPDD
;
A
#
# COMPACT_ATOMS: atom_id res chain seq x y z
N TYR A 1 0.03 -13.08 -10.34
CA TYR A 1 -0.14 -12.02 -11.32
C TYR A 1 1.20 -11.36 -11.70
N VAL A 2 1.97 -10.90 -10.71
CA VAL A 2 3.29 -10.28 -10.95
C VAL A 2 4.21 -11.24 -11.69
N GLU A 3 4.28 -12.50 -11.24
CA GLU A 3 5.09 -13.52 -11.88
C GLU A 3 4.61 -13.84 -13.31
N LEU A 4 3.30 -13.94 -13.53
CA LEU A 4 2.74 -14.09 -14.87
C LEU A 4 3.17 -12.93 -15.79
N MET A 5 3.09 -11.68 -15.31
CA MET A 5 3.50 -10.52 -16.10
C MET A 5 4.99 -10.51 -16.35
N ARG A 6 5.80 -10.95 -15.38
CA ARG A 6 7.25 -11.09 -15.55
C ARG A 6 7.57 -12.13 -16.63
N GLN A 7 6.94 -13.29 -16.62
CA GLN A 7 7.15 -14.34 -17.61
C GLN A 7 6.66 -13.94 -19.01
N LEU A 8 5.52 -13.27 -19.12
CA LEU A 8 4.97 -12.85 -20.41
C LEU A 8 5.75 -11.72 -21.09
N PHE A 9 6.42 -10.87 -20.32
CA PHE A 9 7.02 -9.64 -20.84
C PHE A 9 8.50 -9.49 -20.52
N ALA A 10 9.14 -10.48 -19.91
CA ALA A 10 10.55 -10.39 -19.49
C ALA A 10 11.51 -10.05 -20.63
N ASP A 11 11.26 -10.55 -21.82
CA ASP A 11 12.15 -10.37 -23.00
C ASP A 11 11.71 -9.22 -23.92
N GLU A 12 10.47 -8.73 -23.80
CA GLU A 12 9.91 -7.73 -24.73
C GLU A 12 9.71 -6.36 -24.09
N VAL A 13 9.68 -6.29 -22.76
CA VAL A 13 9.43 -5.04 -22.04
C VAL A 13 10.64 -4.68 -21.21
N PRO A 14 11.27 -3.51 -21.46
CA PRO A 14 12.34 -3.03 -20.63
C PRO A 14 11.91 -3.00 -19.15
N SER A 15 12.83 -3.30 -18.23
CA SER A 15 12.54 -3.38 -16.79
C SER A 15 11.83 -2.14 -16.22
N HIS A 16 12.04 -0.96 -16.82
CA HIS A 16 11.36 0.29 -16.47
C HIS A 16 9.88 0.35 -16.90
N ALA A 17 9.43 -0.53 -17.78
CA ALA A 17 8.04 -0.59 -18.21
C ALA A 17 7.23 -1.69 -17.48
N LEU A 18 7.86 -2.54 -16.67
CA LEU A 18 7.20 -3.48 -15.77
C LEU A 18 6.26 -2.80 -14.74
N PRO A 19 6.53 -1.56 -14.26
CA PRO A 19 5.58 -0.81 -13.42
C PRO A 19 4.18 -0.66 -14.04
N ILE A 20 4.08 -0.58 -15.36
CA ILE A 20 2.79 -0.47 -16.06
C ILE A 20 1.99 -1.77 -15.93
N ALA A 21 2.66 -2.91 -15.84
CA ALA A 21 2.02 -4.22 -15.73
C ALA A 21 1.36 -4.47 -14.36
N SER A 22 1.87 -3.88 -13.28
CA SER A 22 1.28 -3.97 -11.95
C SER A 22 0.21 -2.89 -11.68
N SER A 23 0.05 -1.92 -12.57
CA SER A 23 -0.98 -0.90 -12.51
C SER A 23 -2.36 -1.46 -12.86
N GLY A 24 -3.42 -0.68 -12.60
CA GLY A 24 -4.78 -1.01 -13.07
C GLY A 24 -4.87 -1.18 -14.59
N PHE A 25 -3.95 -0.57 -15.33
CA PHE A 25 -3.81 -0.75 -16.78
C PHE A 25 -3.34 -2.18 -17.12
N GLY A 26 -2.33 -2.71 -16.43
CA GLY A 26 -1.87 -4.09 -16.63
C GLY A 26 -2.94 -5.13 -16.35
N GLN A 27 -3.76 -4.93 -15.32
CA GLN A 27 -4.93 -5.79 -15.06
C GLN A 27 -5.94 -5.78 -16.19
N SER A 28 -6.17 -4.62 -16.81
CA SER A 28 -7.07 -4.50 -17.96
C SER A 28 -6.52 -5.20 -19.19
N VAL A 29 -5.23 -5.08 -19.47
CA VAL A 29 -4.54 -5.81 -20.56
C VAL A 29 -4.64 -7.30 -20.33
N LEU A 30 -4.33 -7.80 -19.13
CA LEU A 30 -4.43 -9.22 -18.81
C LEU A 30 -5.87 -9.74 -18.99
N ARG A 31 -6.87 -8.96 -18.59
CA ARG A 31 -8.29 -9.33 -18.77
C ARG A 31 -8.66 -9.47 -20.25
N GLU A 32 -8.16 -8.60 -21.13
CA GLU A 32 -8.38 -8.72 -22.57
C GLU A 32 -7.63 -9.94 -23.15
N LEU A 33 -6.38 -10.15 -22.76
CA LEU A 33 -5.61 -11.32 -23.19
C LEU A 33 -6.24 -12.65 -22.78
N LEU A 34 -6.90 -12.71 -21.62
CA LEU A 34 -7.63 -13.91 -21.18
C LEU A 34 -8.85 -14.24 -22.04
N ARG A 35 -9.37 -13.27 -22.81
CA ARG A 35 -10.43 -13.51 -23.80
C ARG A 35 -9.92 -14.14 -25.09
N GLU A 36 -8.61 -14.05 -25.31
CA GLU A 36 -7.92 -14.63 -26.47
C GLU A 36 -6.86 -15.65 -26.04
N PRO A 37 -7.26 -16.84 -25.57
CA PRO A 37 -6.35 -17.81 -24.94
C PRO A 37 -5.30 -18.41 -25.88
N THR A 38 -5.41 -18.15 -27.17
CA THR A 38 -4.44 -18.59 -28.21
C THR A 38 -3.65 -17.41 -28.79
N HIS A 39 -3.77 -16.21 -28.20
CA HIS A 39 -3.02 -15.04 -28.65
C HIS A 39 -1.51 -15.33 -28.55
N HIS A 40 -0.74 -14.83 -29.52
CA HIS A 40 0.72 -15.11 -29.62
C HIS A 40 1.53 -14.67 -28.40
N VAL A 41 1.00 -13.75 -27.62
CA VAL A 41 1.63 -13.27 -26.38
C VAL A 41 1.75 -14.37 -25.31
N TRP A 42 0.92 -15.43 -25.39
CA TRP A 42 0.98 -16.57 -24.49
C TRP A 42 2.07 -17.59 -24.86
N ASP A 43 2.71 -17.38 -26.00
CA ASP A 43 3.71 -18.29 -26.57
C ASP A 43 5.10 -17.94 -26.02
N ASP A 44 5.72 -18.88 -25.31
CA ASP A 44 7.07 -18.73 -24.80
C ASP A 44 8.05 -18.98 -25.97
N LYS A 45 8.70 -17.94 -26.45
CA LYS A 45 9.61 -18.01 -27.61
C LYS A 45 10.86 -18.85 -27.36
N VAL A 46 11.13 -19.24 -26.13
CA VAL A 46 12.30 -20.05 -25.76
C VAL A 46 11.99 -21.53 -25.89
N THR A 47 10.72 -21.92 -25.87
CA THR A 47 10.31 -23.31 -26.04
C THR A 47 9.96 -23.65 -27.49
N PRO A 48 10.17 -24.90 -27.97
CA PRO A 48 9.80 -25.30 -29.30
C PRO A 48 8.29 -25.55 -29.48
N GLU A 49 7.55 -25.76 -28.40
CA GLU A 49 6.11 -25.95 -28.36
C GLU A 49 5.41 -24.58 -28.31
N ARG A 50 4.26 -24.52 -28.99
CA ARG A 50 3.41 -23.32 -28.89
C ARG A 50 2.50 -23.40 -27.66
N GLU A 51 2.71 -22.53 -26.73
CA GLU A 51 1.89 -22.43 -25.56
C GLU A 51 0.64 -21.55 -25.79
N GLY A 52 -0.30 -21.69 -24.88
CA GLY A 52 -1.47 -20.83 -24.76
C GLY A 52 -1.69 -20.40 -23.31
N ALA A 53 -2.71 -19.57 -23.09
CA ALA A 53 -3.02 -19.01 -21.78
C ALA A 53 -3.03 -20.06 -20.65
N THR A 54 -3.61 -21.23 -20.86
CA THR A 54 -3.71 -22.27 -19.83
C THR A 54 -2.33 -22.77 -19.38
N ALA A 55 -1.42 -23.01 -20.30
CA ALA A 55 -0.08 -23.48 -19.98
C ALA A 55 0.72 -22.40 -19.24
N MET A 56 0.67 -21.16 -19.73
CA MET A 56 1.37 -20.03 -19.11
C MET A 56 0.82 -19.67 -17.72
N LEU A 57 -0.49 -19.70 -17.54
CA LEU A 57 -1.11 -19.49 -16.23
C LEU A 57 -0.77 -20.60 -15.24
N ALA A 58 -0.71 -21.85 -15.69
CA ALA A 58 -0.30 -22.96 -14.85
C ALA A 58 1.17 -22.84 -14.41
N ARG A 59 2.07 -22.49 -15.34
CA ARG A 59 3.49 -22.22 -15.02
C ARG A 59 3.63 -21.08 -14.00
N ALA A 60 2.95 -19.96 -14.25
CA ALA A 60 2.99 -18.79 -13.36
C ALA A 60 2.41 -19.09 -11.97
N LEU A 61 1.35 -19.90 -11.88
CA LEU A 61 0.79 -20.32 -10.59
C LEU A 61 1.79 -21.19 -9.81
N VAL A 62 2.41 -22.16 -10.47
CA VAL A 62 3.40 -23.02 -9.81
C VAL A 62 4.60 -22.19 -9.34
N ALA A 63 5.14 -21.34 -10.19
CA ALA A 63 6.25 -20.45 -9.82
C ALA A 63 5.88 -19.57 -8.62
N GLY A 64 4.74 -18.87 -8.66
CA GLY A 64 4.31 -18.00 -7.56
C GLY A 64 4.03 -18.74 -6.24
N VAL A 65 3.57 -20.01 -6.31
CA VAL A 65 3.41 -20.83 -5.08
C VAL A 65 4.77 -21.26 -4.54
N LEU A 66 5.72 -21.60 -5.38
CA LEU A 66 7.07 -21.97 -4.95
C LEU A 66 7.80 -20.77 -4.32
N ASP A 67 7.72 -19.59 -4.95
CA ASP A 67 8.28 -18.35 -4.41
C ASP A 67 7.66 -18.01 -3.04
N ALA A 68 6.34 -18.12 -2.91
CA ALA A 68 5.65 -17.89 -1.66
C ALA A 68 6.03 -18.92 -0.57
N ALA A 69 6.24 -20.18 -0.95
CA ALA A 69 6.68 -21.22 -0.02
C ALA A 69 8.12 -20.99 0.47
N GLU A 70 9.00 -20.53 -0.41
CA GLU A 70 10.37 -20.17 -0.05
C GLU A 70 10.40 -19.02 0.97
N GLU A 71 9.55 -18.01 0.78
CA GLU A 71 9.51 -16.82 1.65
C GLU A 71 8.71 -17.04 2.94
N HIS A 72 7.59 -17.76 2.88
CA HIS A 72 6.60 -17.85 3.97
C HIS A 72 6.45 -19.25 4.55
N GLY A 73 7.22 -20.24 4.07
CA GLY A 73 7.17 -21.64 4.50
C GLY A 73 6.18 -22.51 3.73
N ASP A 74 6.33 -23.84 3.88
CA ASP A 74 5.66 -24.86 3.06
C ASP A 74 4.17 -25.08 3.38
N GLU A 75 3.62 -24.38 4.38
CA GLU A 75 2.23 -24.54 4.81
C GLU A 75 1.36 -23.36 4.34
N PRO A 76 0.68 -23.45 3.19
CA PRO A 76 -0.11 -22.33 2.64
C PRO A 76 -1.22 -21.82 3.56
N ALA A 77 -1.76 -22.69 4.42
CA ALA A 77 -2.78 -22.31 5.39
C ALA A 77 -2.26 -21.35 6.48
N ALA A 78 -0.95 -21.31 6.68
CA ALA A 78 -0.30 -20.39 7.61
C ALA A 78 0.03 -19.02 7.00
N TRP A 79 0.04 -18.90 5.68
CA TRP A 79 0.38 -17.64 5.00
C TRP A 79 -0.60 -16.52 5.36
N ARG A 80 -0.07 -15.35 5.63
CA ARG A 80 -0.84 -14.15 5.93
C ARG A 80 -0.48 -13.05 4.93
N TRP A 81 -1.49 -12.38 4.43
CA TRP A 81 -1.29 -11.25 3.51
C TRP A 81 -0.32 -10.21 4.08
N GLY A 82 -0.45 -9.88 5.37
CA GLY A 82 0.41 -8.92 6.05
C GLY A 82 1.86 -9.38 6.27
N ASP A 83 2.22 -10.62 5.98
CA ASP A 83 3.62 -11.08 6.02
C ASP A 83 4.38 -10.61 4.78
N ALA A 84 3.72 -10.58 3.63
CA ALA A 84 4.25 -10.03 2.39
C ALA A 84 3.94 -8.53 2.24
N HIS A 85 2.69 -8.14 2.49
CA HIS A 85 2.18 -6.79 2.23
C HIS A 85 2.38 -5.87 3.42
N ARG A 86 3.45 -5.08 3.38
CA ARG A 86 3.92 -4.25 4.49
C ARG A 86 4.14 -2.82 4.07
N ILE A 87 4.08 -1.91 5.05
CA ILE A 87 4.40 -0.49 4.87
C ILE A 87 5.45 -0.04 5.87
N THR A 88 6.42 0.72 5.37
CA THR A 88 7.33 1.52 6.18
C THR A 88 7.01 2.99 5.98
N PHE A 89 6.71 3.71 7.07
CA PHE A 89 6.56 5.15 7.03
C PHE A 89 7.93 5.79 7.13
N GLU A 90 8.46 6.19 6.01
CA GLU A 90 9.78 6.79 5.91
C GLU A 90 9.72 8.31 6.14
N ASN A 91 10.66 8.82 6.89
CA ASN A 91 10.84 10.25 7.04
C ASN A 91 11.38 10.84 5.73
N GLN A 92 10.65 11.79 5.15
CA GLN A 92 10.96 12.34 3.82
C GLN A 92 12.34 12.97 3.71
N SER A 93 12.90 13.48 4.81
CA SER A 93 14.19 14.19 4.77
C SER A 93 15.38 13.28 5.05
N LEU A 94 15.28 12.38 5.98
CA LEU A 94 16.39 11.58 6.49
C LEU A 94 16.10 10.09 6.60
N GLY A 95 14.91 9.65 6.19
CA GLY A 95 14.49 8.23 6.27
C GLY A 95 15.27 7.32 5.33
N GLN A 96 15.92 7.88 4.32
CA GLN A 96 16.79 7.20 3.35
C GLN A 96 18.20 7.83 3.34
N SER A 97 18.72 8.21 4.49
CA SER A 97 20.00 8.88 4.63
C SER A 97 21.23 7.98 4.39
N GLY A 98 21.05 6.66 4.37
CA GLY A 98 22.14 5.67 4.38
C GLY A 98 22.80 5.50 5.77
N ILE A 99 22.29 6.18 6.80
CA ILE A 99 22.76 6.09 8.17
C ILE A 99 21.73 5.32 9.01
N GLY A 100 21.90 4.01 9.15
CA GLY A 100 20.89 3.13 9.73
C GLY A 100 20.43 3.51 11.14
N PHE A 101 21.27 4.18 11.94
CA PHE A 101 20.86 4.70 13.25
C PHE A 101 19.85 5.86 13.12
N VAL A 102 20.06 6.77 12.17
CA VAL A 102 19.15 7.91 11.91
C VAL A 102 17.83 7.40 11.38
N GLU A 103 17.86 6.49 10.42
CA GLU A 103 16.67 5.89 9.82
C GLU A 103 15.83 5.16 10.86
N ARG A 104 16.46 4.39 11.77
CA ARG A 104 15.75 3.69 12.84
C ARG A 104 15.04 4.62 13.82
N ILE A 105 15.56 5.82 14.03
CA ILE A 105 14.92 6.82 14.91
C ILE A 105 13.74 7.48 14.18
N LEU A 106 13.84 7.68 12.88
CA LEU A 106 12.91 8.48 12.12
C LEU A 106 11.80 7.67 11.45
N ASN A 107 12.13 6.49 10.95
CA ASN A 107 11.17 5.62 10.26
C ASN A 107 10.32 4.81 11.25
N ARG A 108 9.14 4.40 10.81
CA ARG A 108 8.22 3.54 11.55
C ARG A 108 7.79 2.37 10.67
N GLY A 109 7.91 1.17 11.19
CA GLY A 109 7.60 -0.07 10.47
C GLY A 109 8.81 -1.00 10.36
N PRO A 110 8.74 -1.98 9.45
CA PRO A 110 7.59 -2.30 8.58
C PRO A 110 6.40 -2.83 9.38
N TYR A 111 5.19 -2.38 9.01
CA TYR A 111 3.94 -2.86 9.59
C TYR A 111 3.16 -3.71 8.59
N PRO A 112 2.54 -4.82 9.01
CA PRO A 112 1.60 -5.54 8.16
C PRO A 112 0.41 -4.64 7.80
N LEU A 113 -0.03 -4.70 6.54
CA LEU A 113 -1.11 -3.85 6.06
C LEU A 113 -2.13 -4.65 5.27
N ALA A 114 -3.41 -4.41 5.56
CA ALA A 114 -4.53 -4.90 4.77
C ALA A 114 -4.74 -4.02 3.53
N GLY A 115 -5.56 -4.52 2.60
CA GLY A 115 -5.90 -3.79 1.39
C GLY A 115 -5.06 -4.17 0.17
N GLY A 116 -4.99 -3.29 -0.80
CA GLY A 116 -4.28 -3.51 -2.05
C GLY A 116 -4.55 -2.41 -3.09
N PRO A 117 -3.98 -2.51 -4.30
CA PRO A 117 -4.03 -1.44 -5.30
C PRO A 117 -5.43 -1.04 -5.77
N SER A 118 -6.40 -1.94 -5.71
CA SER A 118 -7.75 -1.73 -6.23
C SER A 118 -8.85 -1.97 -5.18
N THR A 119 -8.53 -1.73 -3.93
CA THR A 119 -9.48 -1.86 -2.81
C THR A 119 -9.83 -0.50 -2.23
N VAL A 120 -10.91 -0.44 -1.43
CA VAL A 120 -11.29 0.79 -0.69
C VAL A 120 -10.17 1.20 0.26
N ASN A 121 -9.51 0.24 0.89
CA ASN A 121 -8.29 0.47 1.66
C ASN A 121 -7.10 0.40 0.71
N VAL A 122 -6.90 1.46 -0.08
CA VAL A 122 -5.89 1.51 -1.11
C VAL A 122 -4.48 1.42 -0.50
N ALA A 123 -3.70 0.48 -1.02
CA ALA A 123 -2.30 0.28 -0.69
C ALA A 123 -1.58 -0.25 -1.94
N HIS A 124 -0.81 0.62 -2.59
CA HIS A 124 -0.07 0.30 -3.80
C HIS A 124 1.37 -0.06 -3.49
N TRP A 125 1.96 -0.86 -4.35
CA TRP A 125 3.39 -1.16 -4.38
C TRP A 125 3.92 -1.01 -5.81
N ASP A 126 5.23 -0.89 -5.93
CA ASP A 126 5.90 -0.88 -7.23
C ASP A 126 6.19 -2.31 -7.70
N SER A 127 6.19 -2.52 -9.02
CA SER A 127 6.43 -3.84 -9.60
C SER A 127 7.85 -4.37 -9.38
N GLY A 128 8.80 -3.46 -9.12
CA GLY A 128 10.18 -3.82 -8.79
C GLY A 128 10.35 -4.40 -7.39
N GLU A 129 9.46 -4.01 -6.46
CA GLU A 129 9.41 -4.47 -5.08
C GLU A 129 7.99 -4.91 -4.73
N PRO A 130 7.55 -6.09 -5.20
CA PRO A 130 6.19 -6.56 -5.02
C PRO A 130 5.83 -6.64 -3.55
N PHE A 131 4.62 -6.14 -3.23
CA PHE A 131 4.01 -6.15 -1.90
C PHE A 131 4.61 -5.17 -0.87
N GLU A 132 5.78 -4.56 -1.12
CA GLU A 132 6.26 -3.43 -0.31
C GLU A 132 5.42 -2.19 -0.65
N VAL A 133 4.65 -1.71 0.32
CA VAL A 133 3.66 -0.65 0.09
C VAL A 133 4.35 0.72 0.03
N THR A 134 4.21 1.41 -1.09
CA THR A 134 4.82 2.73 -1.33
C THR A 134 3.78 3.85 -1.39
N VAL A 135 2.52 3.55 -1.72
CA VAL A 135 1.45 4.56 -1.85
C VAL A 135 0.19 4.12 -1.12
N ILE A 136 -0.31 5.00 -0.27
CA ILE A 136 -1.50 4.76 0.56
C ILE A 136 -2.43 5.98 0.57
N ALA A 137 -3.65 5.80 1.08
CA ALA A 137 -4.52 6.91 1.44
C ALA A 137 -3.94 7.63 2.68
N SER A 138 -3.35 8.80 2.49
CA SER A 138 -2.75 9.59 3.57
C SER A 138 -3.78 10.08 4.61
N GLN A 139 -5.02 10.22 4.21
CA GLN A 139 -6.14 10.60 5.08
C GLN A 139 -7.40 9.84 4.68
N ARG A 140 -8.19 9.45 5.68
CA ARG A 140 -9.56 8.99 5.51
C ARG A 140 -10.48 9.89 6.34
N ALA A 141 -11.61 10.29 5.75
CA ALA A 141 -12.60 11.11 6.42
C ALA A 141 -14.02 10.64 6.07
N ILE A 142 -14.91 10.72 7.05
CA ILE A 142 -16.34 10.46 6.91
C ILE A 142 -17.05 11.71 7.41
N TYR A 143 -17.75 12.40 6.52
CA TYR A 143 -18.49 13.61 6.84
C TYR A 143 -19.97 13.29 7.03
N ASP A 144 -20.47 13.52 8.23
CA ASP A 144 -21.92 13.44 8.53
C ASP A 144 -22.52 14.82 8.28
N LEU A 145 -23.32 14.92 7.20
CA LEU A 145 -23.94 16.18 6.80
C LEU A 145 -25.17 16.54 7.66
N ALA A 146 -25.74 15.57 8.38
CA ALA A 146 -26.85 15.81 9.29
C ALA A 146 -26.38 16.26 10.67
N ASP A 147 -25.22 15.76 11.10
CA ASP A 147 -24.56 16.11 12.36
C ASP A 147 -23.05 16.23 12.14
N PRO A 148 -22.52 17.40 11.79
CA PRO A 148 -21.09 17.58 11.55
C PRO A 148 -20.19 17.15 12.71
N ASP A 149 -20.64 17.24 13.95
CA ASP A 149 -19.89 16.77 15.13
C ASP A 149 -19.75 15.25 15.21
N ASN A 150 -20.52 14.49 14.41
CA ASN A 150 -20.37 13.06 14.25
C ASN A 150 -19.39 12.68 13.13
N SER A 151 -18.87 13.64 12.40
CA SER A 151 -17.84 13.43 11.40
C SER A 151 -16.56 12.87 12.01
N ARG A 152 -15.82 12.11 11.22
CA ARG A 152 -14.65 11.36 11.68
C ARG A 152 -13.51 11.46 10.69
N PHE A 153 -12.29 11.41 11.19
CA PHE A 153 -11.11 11.39 10.36
C PHE A 153 -9.98 10.60 11.01
N VAL A 154 -9.06 10.16 10.20
CA VAL A 154 -7.75 9.66 10.59
C VAL A 154 -6.76 9.97 9.48
N HIS A 155 -5.53 10.28 9.82
CA HIS A 155 -4.44 10.36 8.85
C HIS A 155 -3.26 9.48 9.29
N THR A 156 -2.32 9.27 8.40
CA THR A 156 -1.12 8.48 8.68
C THR A 156 -0.16 9.21 9.59
N THR A 157 0.63 8.44 10.32
CA THR A 157 1.69 8.88 11.23
C THR A 157 1.17 9.71 12.42
N GLY A 158 1.43 10.98 12.46
CA GLY A 158 1.04 11.90 13.55
C GLY A 158 1.25 13.34 13.12
N GLN A 159 0.98 14.29 14.02
CA GLN A 159 1.06 15.71 13.68
C GLN A 159 2.38 16.39 14.07
N SER A 160 3.29 15.67 14.73
CA SER A 160 4.58 16.20 15.13
C SER A 160 5.66 15.76 14.13
N GLY A 161 6.52 16.68 13.70
CA GLY A 161 7.74 16.36 12.97
C GLY A 161 8.90 15.88 13.85
N HIS A 162 8.75 15.88 15.18
CA HIS A 162 9.81 15.50 16.10
C HIS A 162 9.68 14.03 16.54
N PRO A 163 10.67 13.16 16.24
CA PRO A 163 10.54 11.70 16.39
C PRO A 163 10.34 11.20 17.82
N PHE A 164 10.69 12.01 18.83
CA PHE A 164 10.48 11.70 20.24
C PHE A 164 9.23 12.37 20.84
N HIS A 165 8.45 13.04 20.03
CA HIS A 165 7.19 13.61 20.49
C HIS A 165 6.09 12.56 20.44
N ARG A 166 5.20 12.54 21.43
CA ARG A 166 4.09 11.58 21.54
C ARG A 166 3.12 11.57 20.35
N HIS A 167 3.10 12.65 19.55
CA HIS A 167 2.26 12.80 18.38
C HIS A 167 3.05 12.64 17.06
N TYR A 168 4.18 11.95 17.10
CA TYR A 168 4.94 11.64 15.89
C TYR A 168 4.31 10.49 15.09
N ASP A 169 3.80 9.48 15.79
CA ASP A 169 3.34 8.21 15.22
C ASP A 169 2.02 7.69 15.86
N ASP A 170 1.33 8.49 16.64
CA ASP A 170 0.15 8.10 17.42
C ASP A 170 -1.10 7.83 16.57
N MET A 171 -1.09 8.16 15.29
CA MET A 171 -2.17 7.85 14.35
C MET A 171 -1.91 6.63 13.47
N ILE A 172 -0.71 6.03 13.53
CA ILE A 172 -0.39 4.84 12.73
C ILE A 172 -1.33 3.68 13.06
N GLU A 173 -1.45 3.34 14.34
CA GLU A 173 -2.29 2.21 14.76
C GLU A 173 -3.77 2.44 14.46
N PRO A 174 -4.41 3.56 14.85
CA PRO A 174 -5.78 3.85 14.46
C PRO A 174 -6.00 3.82 12.94
N TRP A 175 -5.03 4.33 12.17
CA TRP A 175 -5.12 4.32 10.71
C TRP A 175 -5.07 2.89 10.15
N ARG A 176 -4.20 2.01 10.67
CA ARG A 176 -4.08 0.62 10.24
C ARG A 176 -5.34 -0.19 10.58
N GLU A 177 -5.88 -0.01 11.77
CA GLU A 177 -7.06 -0.72 12.29
C GLU A 177 -8.40 -0.13 11.79
N VAL A 178 -8.34 0.88 10.89
CA VAL A 178 -9.53 1.55 10.33
C VAL A 178 -10.37 2.24 11.44
N GLU A 179 -9.71 2.69 12.47
CA GLU A 179 -10.29 3.52 13.53
C GLU A 179 -10.20 5.00 13.18
N TYR A 180 -11.04 5.81 13.82
CA TYR A 180 -11.20 7.22 13.50
C TYR A 180 -11.31 8.08 14.73
N HIS A 181 -10.76 9.30 14.67
CA HIS A 181 -11.01 10.36 15.63
C HIS A 181 -12.26 11.14 15.26
N ARG A 182 -12.98 11.63 16.24
CA ARG A 182 -14.10 12.55 16.00
C ARG A 182 -13.59 13.93 15.59
N SER A 183 -14.27 14.53 14.61
CA SER A 183 -14.09 15.93 14.25
C SER A 183 -14.99 16.79 15.12
N ASN A 184 -14.40 17.71 15.88
CA ASN A 184 -15.16 18.62 16.72
C ASN A 184 -15.48 19.90 15.93
N TRP A 185 -16.63 19.96 15.28
CA TRP A 185 -17.02 21.06 14.40
C TRP A 185 -17.69 22.21 15.12
N SER A 186 -18.59 21.94 16.08
CA SER A 186 -19.23 22.97 16.86
C SER A 186 -18.24 23.62 17.83
N TYR A 187 -18.49 24.90 18.11
CA TYR A 187 -17.68 25.63 19.06
C TYR A 187 -17.67 24.98 20.46
N GLU A 188 -18.81 24.46 20.89
CA GLU A 188 -18.98 23.77 22.15
C GLU A 188 -18.12 22.52 22.24
N ARG A 189 -18.17 21.68 21.23
CA ARG A 189 -17.35 20.46 21.15
C ARG A 189 -15.86 20.76 21.06
N ALA A 190 -15.48 21.73 20.23
CA ALA A 190 -14.09 22.15 20.08
C ALA A 190 -13.55 22.72 21.44
N ARG A 191 -14.36 23.50 22.13
CA ARG A 191 -14.02 24.04 23.44
C ARG A 191 -13.88 22.98 24.52
N GLU A 192 -14.77 22.00 24.55
CA GLU A 192 -14.72 20.84 25.44
C GLU A 192 -13.44 20.03 25.22
N ALA A 193 -13.15 19.67 23.97
CA ALA A 193 -11.97 18.90 23.58
C ALA A 193 -10.66 19.66 23.88
N ALA A 194 -10.63 20.97 23.68
CA ALA A 194 -9.46 21.81 23.98
C ALA A 194 -9.18 21.94 25.48
N GLY A 195 -10.19 21.83 26.33
CA GLY A 195 -10.06 22.02 27.78
C GLY A 195 -9.45 23.36 28.12
N ARG A 196 -8.25 23.35 28.75
CA ARG A 196 -7.50 24.57 29.11
C ARG A 196 -6.56 25.07 28.01
N ARG A 197 -6.37 24.30 26.93
CA ARG A 197 -5.46 24.66 25.84
C ARG A 197 -6.18 25.58 24.87
N ARG A 198 -5.83 26.87 24.89
CA ARG A 198 -6.41 27.89 24.01
C ARG A 198 -5.32 28.81 23.49
N LEU A 199 -5.42 29.14 22.23
CA LEU A 199 -4.65 30.21 21.60
C LEU A 199 -5.66 31.26 21.10
N LEU A 200 -5.53 32.50 21.55
CA LEU A 200 -6.31 33.63 21.06
C LEU A 200 -5.42 34.44 20.13
N LEU A 201 -5.77 34.46 18.86
CA LEU A 201 -5.13 35.31 17.87
C LEU A 201 -5.96 36.58 17.73
N GLN A 202 -5.33 37.71 17.96
CA GLN A 202 -5.95 39.03 17.77
C GLN A 202 -5.20 39.75 16.65
N PRO A 203 -5.90 40.43 15.73
CA PRO A 203 -5.23 41.29 14.76
C PRO A 203 -4.47 42.41 15.49
N ASP A 204 -3.29 42.73 15.00
CA ASP A 204 -2.60 43.94 15.41
C ASP A 204 -3.34 45.14 14.82
N ASP A 205 -3.57 46.19 15.62
CA ASP A 205 -4.19 47.45 15.20
C ASP A 205 -3.31 48.23 14.21
#